data_19fa8f9c244a007cf41f33d508b986de
#
_entry.id   19fa8f9c244a007cf41f33d508b986de
#
_cell.length_a   1.000
_cell.length_b   1.000
_cell.length_c   1.000
_cell.angle_alpha   90.00
_cell.angle_beta   90.00
_cell.angle_gamma   90.00
#
_symmetry.space_group_name_H-M   'P 1'
#
loop_
_entity.id
_entity.type
_entity.pdbx_description
1 polymer ?
#
loop_
_entity_poly.entity_id
_entity_poly.type
_entity_poly.pdbx_seq_one_letter_code
_entity_poly.pdbx_strand_id
1 'polypeptide(L)' 'MNERLTDLESRYMHQERTIQELLDTVFRQQQELDRLGREVEQLRDQLSMALPSLVARPEEDEPPPHY' A
#
# COMPACT_ATOMS: atom_id res chain seq x y z
N MET A 1 -42.65 4.77 -16.54
CA MET A 1 -41.49 4.39 -17.30
C MET A 1 -40.33 5.32 -17.10
N ASN A 2 -40.57 6.60 -17.20
CA ASN A 2 -39.52 7.57 -17.00
C ASN A 2 -38.93 7.53 -15.59
N GLU A 3 -39.77 7.19 -14.62
CA GLU A 3 -39.31 7.15 -13.24
C GLU A 3 -38.27 6.06 -13.01
N ARG A 4 -38.40 4.95 -13.70
CA ARG A 4 -37.45 3.86 -13.59
C ARG A 4 -36.12 4.24 -14.17
N LEU A 5 -36.13 4.88 -15.32
CA LEU A 5 -34.92 5.34 -15.97
C LEU A 5 -34.22 6.39 -15.13
N THR A 6 -35.00 7.30 -14.57
CA THR A 6 -34.45 8.35 -13.73
C THR A 6 -33.81 7.74 -12.48
N ASP A 7 -34.45 6.72 -11.91
CA ASP A 7 -33.91 6.04 -10.75
C ASP A 7 -32.61 5.32 -11.08
N LEU A 8 -32.55 4.66 -12.22
CA LEU A 8 -31.34 3.99 -12.67
C LEU A 8 -30.23 4.97 -12.93
N GLU A 9 -30.53 6.09 -13.54
CA GLU A 9 -29.54 7.12 -13.78
C GLU A 9 -28.99 7.65 -12.48
N SER A 10 -29.87 7.86 -11.50
CA SER A 10 -29.46 8.35 -10.20
C SER A 10 -28.54 7.36 -9.51
N ARG A 11 -28.87 6.09 -9.58
CA ARG A 11 -28.03 5.04 -8.99
C ARG A 11 -26.68 4.92 -9.70
N TYR A 12 -26.71 5.06 -11.01
CA TYR A 12 -25.48 5.03 -11.78
C TYR A 12 -24.55 6.16 -11.38
N MET A 13 -25.10 7.36 -11.28
CA MET A 13 -24.32 8.52 -10.90
C MET A 13 -23.77 8.39 -9.48
N HIS A 14 -24.56 7.82 -8.61
CA HIS A 14 -24.12 7.58 -7.24
C HIS A 14 -22.98 6.57 -7.21
N GLN A 15 -23.11 5.50 -7.98
CA GLN A 15 -22.05 4.49 -8.06
C GLN A 15 -20.77 5.07 -8.65
N GLU A 16 -20.92 5.89 -9.69
CA GLU A 16 -19.76 6.52 -10.29
C GLU A 16 -19.01 7.38 -9.28
N ARG A 17 -19.76 8.13 -8.48
CA ARG A 17 -19.15 8.95 -7.45
C ARG A 17 -18.46 8.09 -6.41
N THR A 18 -19.09 7.01 -6.00
CA THR A 18 -18.52 6.10 -5.03
C THR A 18 -17.22 5.47 -5.55
N ILE A 19 -17.22 5.08 -6.81
CA ILE A 19 -16.04 4.51 -7.44
C ILE A 19 -14.92 5.53 -7.43
N GLN A 20 -15.20 6.77 -7.78
CA GLN A 20 -14.19 7.81 -7.79
C GLN A 20 -13.63 8.06 -6.40
N GLU A 21 -14.49 8.08 -5.40
CA GLU A 21 -14.07 8.26 -4.02
C GLU A 21 -13.19 7.09 -3.55
N LEU A 22 -13.55 5.87 -3.95
CA LEU A 22 -12.77 4.71 -3.60
C LEU A 22 -11.41 4.73 -4.28
N LEU A 23 -11.37 5.13 -5.54
CA LEU A 23 -10.12 5.25 -6.27
C LEU A 23 -9.20 6.28 -5.62
N ASP A 24 -9.77 7.41 -5.22
CA ASP A 24 -8.98 8.42 -4.52
C ASP A 24 -8.43 7.88 -3.20
N THR A 25 -9.25 7.12 -2.49
CA THR A 25 -8.83 6.52 -1.23
C THR A 25 -7.72 5.53 -1.45
N VAL A 26 -7.87 4.65 -2.44
CA VAL A 26 -6.84 3.66 -2.76
C VAL A 26 -5.54 4.35 -3.13
N PHE A 27 -5.62 5.41 -3.92
CA PHE A 27 -4.44 6.15 -4.32
C PHE A 27 -3.72 6.75 -3.12
N ARG A 28 -4.47 7.35 -2.21
CA ARG A 28 -3.89 7.91 -1.00
C ARG A 28 -3.27 6.83 -0.11
N GLN A 29 -3.95 5.70 0.00
CA GLN A 29 -3.44 4.59 0.77
C GLN A 29 -2.15 4.04 0.18
N GLN A 30 -2.07 3.99 -1.13
CA GLN A 30 -0.86 3.53 -1.79
C GLN A 30 0.30 4.46 -1.51
N GLN A 31 0.05 5.76 -1.56
CA GLN A 31 1.08 6.74 -1.22
C GLN A 31 1.54 6.59 0.22
N GLU A 32 0.60 6.34 1.12
CA GLU A 32 0.91 6.15 2.52
C GLU A 32 1.74 4.89 2.75
N LEU A 33 1.38 3.81 2.05
CA LEU A 33 2.13 2.58 2.13
C LEU A 33 3.55 2.75 1.62
N ASP A 34 3.71 3.48 0.53
CA ASP A 34 5.04 3.76 -0.02
C ASP A 34 5.87 4.55 0.98
N ARG A 35 5.26 5.54 1.62
CA ARG A 35 5.95 6.35 2.61
C ARG A 35 6.38 5.49 3.81
N LEU A 36 5.47 4.67 4.29
CA LEU A 36 5.77 3.78 5.41
C LEU A 36 6.86 2.78 5.05
N GLY A 37 6.81 2.27 3.83
CA GLY A 37 7.85 1.37 3.36
C GLY A 37 9.22 2.01 3.39
N ARG A 38 9.32 3.27 2.98
CA ARG A 38 10.57 3.99 3.01
C ARG A 38 11.03 4.23 4.45
N GLU A 39 10.09 4.52 5.34
CA GLU A 39 10.43 4.73 6.75
C GLU A 39 10.95 3.45 7.39
N VAL A 40 10.32 2.33 7.08
CA VAL A 40 10.76 1.05 7.59
C VAL A 40 12.17 0.72 7.10
N GLU A 41 12.41 0.95 5.83
CA GLU A 41 13.73 0.71 5.23
C GLU A 41 14.80 1.57 5.90
N GLN A 42 14.46 2.82 6.15
CA GLN A 42 15.34 3.75 6.80
C GLN A 42 15.67 3.32 8.24
N LEU A 43 14.64 2.91 8.96
CA LEU A 43 14.83 2.41 10.32
C LEU A 43 15.66 1.14 10.35
N ARG A 44 15.43 0.28 9.39
CA ARG A 44 16.18 -0.94 9.26
C ARG A 44 17.65 -0.66 9.01
N ASP A 45 17.92 0.29 8.14
CA ASP A 45 19.29 0.67 7.85
C ASP A 45 19.98 1.27 9.07
N GLN A 46 19.28 2.13 9.79
CA GLN A 46 19.83 2.72 11.00
C GLN A 46 20.12 1.66 12.04
N LEU A 47 19.21 0.73 12.21
CA LEU A 47 19.37 -0.32 13.18
C LEU A 47 20.51 -1.26 12.78
N SER A 48 20.62 -1.52 11.49
CA SER A 48 21.67 -2.36 10.96
C SER A 48 23.04 -1.76 11.18
N MET A 49 23.16 -0.45 11.10
CA MET A 49 24.40 0.24 11.35
C MET A 49 24.76 0.23 12.84
N ALA A 50 23.76 0.32 13.70
CA ALA A 50 24.00 0.35 15.13
C ALA A 50 24.16 -1.05 15.72
N LEU A 51 23.36 -2.00 15.23
CA LEU A 51 23.34 -3.34 15.77
C LEU A 51 23.30 -4.37 14.63
N PRO A 52 24.41 -4.53 13.94
CA PRO A 52 24.40 -5.40 12.74
C PRO A 52 24.02 -6.84 13.05
N SER A 53 24.29 -7.31 14.23
CA SER A 53 24.00 -8.69 14.57
C SER A 53 22.52 -8.95 14.83
N LEU A 54 21.74 -7.90 15.03
CA LEU A 54 20.32 -8.04 15.34
C LEU A 54 19.41 -7.87 14.15
N VAL A 55 19.91 -7.25 13.07
CA VAL A 55 19.06 -6.99 11.91
C VAL A 55 19.71 -7.62 10.70
N ALA A 56 19.37 -8.85 10.45
CA ALA A 56 19.88 -9.54 9.29
C ALA A 56 18.79 -9.54 8.22
N ARG A 57 19.15 -9.21 7.03
CA ARG A 57 18.20 -9.30 5.93
C ARG A 57 18.14 -10.75 5.46
N PRO A 58 17.03 -11.16 4.88
CA PRO A 58 16.90 -12.55 4.46
C PRO A 58 18.06 -13.03 3.59
N GLU A 59 18.57 -12.16 2.73
CA GLU A 59 19.69 -12.53 1.88
C GLU A 59 20.97 -12.72 2.67
N GLU A 60 21.10 -12.02 3.78
CA GLU A 60 22.29 -12.13 4.60
C GLU A 60 22.17 -13.26 5.59
N ASP A 61 20.93 -13.66 5.88
CA ASP A 61 20.67 -14.72 6.79
C ASP A 61 20.94 -16.07 6.22
N GLU A 62 21.04 -16.18 4.91
CA GLU A 62 21.27 -17.42 4.26
C GLU A 62 22.64 -17.92 4.56
N PRO A 63 22.78 -19.14 5.05
CA PRO A 63 24.11 -19.66 5.28
C PRO A 63 24.78 -19.84 3.97
N PRO A 64 26.00 -19.49 3.87
CA PRO A 64 26.68 -19.67 2.62
C PRO A 64 26.78 -21.14 2.32
N PRO A 65 26.62 -21.41 1.12
CA PRO A 65 26.69 -22.77 0.73
C PRO A 65 28.09 -23.18 0.84
N HIS A 66 28.46 -23.91 1.40
CA HIS A 66 29.65 -24.22 1.43
C HIS A 66 29.85 -25.35 1.33
N TYR A 67 30.46 -25.45 0.93
CA TYR A 67 31.01 -26.45 1.10
C TYR A 67 30.44 -27.39 1.00
#